data_7ac25ed7ff252e0b8e193f1fd5dbf76f
#
_entry.id   7ac25ed7ff252e0b8e193f1fd5dbf76f
#
_cell.length_a   1.000
_cell.length_b   1.000
_cell.length_c   1.000
_cell.angle_alpha   90.00
_cell.angle_beta   90.00
_cell.angle_gamma   90.00
#
_symmetry.space_group_name_H-M   'P 1'
#
loop_
_entity.id
_entity.type
_entity.pdbx_description
1 polymer ?
#
loop_
_entity_poly.entity_id
_entity_poly.type
_entity_poly.pdbx_seq_one_letter_code
_entity_poly.pdbx_strand_id
1 'polypeptide(L)'
;LYGRHWGCIEQVDQLHFETCYYQGIEFCIEQGLQVFEPGAQGEHKIARGFVPVMTRSAHWLLSDHLRNPVREFCSHEKQAVEEYMQQLEKKVPFKRADNETLC
;
A
#
# COMPACT_ATOMS: atom_id res chain seq x y z
N LEU A 1 6.49 10.56 5.01
CA LEU A 1 6.38 10.96 3.60
C LEU A 1 5.17 10.28 2.97
N TYR A 2 4.42 11.01 2.11
CA TYR A 2 3.24 10.49 1.43
C TYR A 2 3.34 10.73 -0.08
N GLY A 3 3.28 9.66 -0.87
CA GLY A 3 3.18 9.70 -2.33
C GLY A 3 1.71 9.70 -2.76
N ARG A 4 1.29 10.73 -3.52
CA ARG A 4 -0.12 10.85 -3.97
C ARG A 4 -0.27 10.82 -5.48
N HIS A 5 0.46 11.68 -6.16
CA HIS A 5 0.30 11.88 -7.60
C HIS A 5 1.65 11.84 -8.30
N TRP A 6 1.67 11.26 -9.49
CA TRP A 6 2.78 11.26 -10.41
C TRP A 6 2.38 11.95 -11.69
N GLY A 7 3.29 12.73 -12.27
CA GLY A 7 3.14 13.31 -13.59
C GLY A 7 4.50 13.65 -14.18
N CYS A 8 4.63 13.52 -15.48
CA CYS A 8 5.81 13.92 -16.25
C CYS A 8 5.39 14.59 -17.55
N ILE A 9 6.23 15.47 -18.06
CA ILE A 9 6.04 16.15 -19.35
C ILE A 9 6.60 15.34 -20.51
N GLU A 10 7.53 14.44 -20.22
CA GLU A 10 8.17 13.54 -21.16
C GLU A 10 8.33 12.16 -20.51
N GLN A 11 8.10 11.11 -21.27
CA GLN A 11 8.28 9.75 -20.79
C GLN A 11 9.76 9.37 -20.86
N VAL A 12 10.38 9.21 -19.70
CA VAL A 12 11.76 8.76 -19.55
C VAL A 12 11.76 7.41 -18.84
N ASP A 13 12.52 6.46 -19.35
CA ASP A 13 12.60 5.13 -18.76
C ASP A 13 13.09 5.18 -17.30
N GLN A 14 12.45 4.40 -16.43
CA GLN A 14 12.72 4.30 -15.00
C GLN A 14 12.48 5.59 -14.17
N LEU A 15 12.18 6.73 -14.79
CA LEU A 15 12.00 8.00 -14.08
C LEU A 15 10.93 7.92 -12.97
N HIS A 16 9.85 7.23 -13.24
CA HIS A 16 8.78 7.03 -12.25
C HIS A 16 9.31 6.32 -10.98
N PHE A 17 10.07 5.24 -11.16
CA PHE A 17 10.59 4.48 -10.01
C PHE A 17 11.65 5.25 -9.25
N GLU A 18 12.53 5.93 -9.97
CA GLU A 18 13.56 6.77 -9.36
C GLU A 18 12.92 7.87 -8.51
N THR A 19 12.03 8.66 -9.12
CA THR A 19 11.46 9.85 -8.48
C THR A 19 10.48 9.48 -7.35
N CYS A 20 9.58 8.52 -7.60
CA CYS A 20 8.49 8.22 -6.66
C CYS A 20 8.91 7.28 -5.53
N TYR A 21 9.96 6.47 -5.71
CA TYR A 21 10.34 5.48 -4.71
C TYR A 21 11.76 5.65 -4.21
N TYR A 22 12.77 5.59 -5.06
CA TYR A 22 14.16 5.59 -4.60
C TYR A 22 14.56 6.92 -3.97
N GLN A 23 14.25 8.04 -4.59
CA GLN A 23 14.50 9.36 -4.00
C GLN A 23 13.67 9.60 -2.73
N GLY A 24 12.44 9.08 -2.68
CA GLY A 24 11.62 9.14 -1.48
C GLY A 24 12.17 8.32 -0.32
N ILE A 25 12.71 7.14 -0.59
CA ILE A 25 13.36 6.29 0.42
C ILE A 25 14.63 6.98 0.95
N GLU A 26 15.48 7.48 0.07
CA GLU A 26 16.71 8.18 0.43
C GLU A 26 16.42 9.41 1.30
N PHE A 27 15.45 10.23 0.89
CA PHE A 27 14.98 11.37 1.67
C PHE A 27 14.47 10.96 3.06
N CYS A 28 13.70 9.88 3.16
CA CYS A 28 13.21 9.39 4.45
C CYS A 28 14.36 8.98 5.38
N ILE A 29 15.38 8.32 4.85
CA ILE A 29 16.57 7.92 5.62
C ILE A 29 17.32 9.16 6.11
N GLU A 30 17.59 10.12 5.23
CA GLU A 30 18.32 11.35 5.55
C GLU A 30 17.59 12.20 6.62
N GLN A 31 16.26 12.28 6.52
CA GLN A 31 15.43 13.05 7.44
C GLN A 31 15.01 12.28 8.70
N GLY A 32 15.40 11.01 8.84
CA GLY A 32 14.99 10.16 9.97
C GLY A 32 13.47 9.90 10.03
N LEU A 33 12.77 9.91 8.89
CA LEU A 33 11.34 9.66 8.83
C LEU A 33 11.05 8.17 9.06
N GLN A 34 10.08 7.88 9.91
CA GLN A 34 9.73 6.50 10.28
C GLN A 34 8.74 5.83 9.32
N VAL A 35 8.03 6.62 8.51
CA VAL A 35 6.98 6.11 7.64
C VAL A 35 7.07 6.76 6.26
N PHE A 36 7.05 5.91 5.24
CA PHE A 36 6.84 6.31 3.85
C PHE A 36 5.66 5.54 3.25
N GLU A 37 4.61 6.25 2.90
CA GLU A 37 3.43 5.73 2.24
C GLU A 37 3.43 6.11 0.76
N PRO A 38 3.68 5.17 -0.16
CA PRO A 38 3.85 5.46 -1.59
C PRO A 38 2.53 5.51 -2.37
N GLY A 39 1.39 5.54 -1.68
CA GLY A 39 0.06 5.50 -2.28
C GLY A 39 -0.53 4.09 -2.41
N ALA A 40 -1.81 4.00 -2.81
CA ALA A 40 -2.62 2.79 -2.66
C ALA A 40 -2.39 1.69 -3.72
N GLN A 41 -1.92 2.02 -4.92
CA GLN A 41 -1.87 1.08 -6.06
C GLN A 41 -0.44 0.65 -6.42
N GLY A 42 -0.34 -0.54 -7.04
CA GLY A 42 0.88 -1.03 -7.69
C GLY A 42 1.66 -2.09 -6.91
N GLU A 43 1.53 -3.35 -7.35
CA GLU A 43 2.29 -4.48 -6.78
C GLU A 43 3.81 -4.32 -6.90
N HIS A 44 4.28 -3.55 -7.89
CA HIS A 44 5.70 -3.25 -8.08
C HIS A 44 6.35 -2.58 -6.86
N LYS A 45 5.56 -1.99 -5.95
CA LYS A 45 6.02 -1.41 -4.69
C LYS A 45 6.52 -2.50 -3.72
N ILE A 46 5.90 -3.67 -3.73
CA ILE A 46 6.28 -4.79 -2.88
C ILE A 46 7.72 -5.24 -3.17
N ALA A 47 8.09 -5.33 -4.45
CA ALA A 47 9.46 -5.66 -4.85
C ALA A 47 10.51 -4.63 -4.39
N ARG A 48 10.08 -3.42 -4.03
CA ARG A 48 10.92 -2.33 -3.51
C ARG A 48 10.90 -2.21 -1.99
N GLY A 49 10.29 -3.19 -1.31
CA GLY A 49 10.28 -3.27 0.13
C GLY A 49 9.10 -2.60 0.83
N PHE A 50 8.15 -2.04 0.10
CA PHE A 50 6.92 -1.56 0.71
C PHE A 50 6.03 -2.74 1.11
N VAL A 51 5.55 -2.73 2.34
CA VAL A 51 4.68 -3.78 2.86
C VAL A 51 3.21 -3.38 2.74
N PRO A 52 2.30 -4.31 2.45
CA PRO A 52 0.87 -4.01 2.43
C PRO A 52 0.37 -3.70 3.84
N VAL A 53 -0.47 -2.67 3.95
CA VAL A 53 -1.10 -2.26 5.20
C VAL A 53 -2.59 -2.13 4.99
N MET A 54 -3.39 -2.70 5.90
CA MET A 54 -4.84 -2.59 5.85
C MET A 54 -5.27 -1.16 6.13
N THR A 55 -5.90 -0.52 5.15
CA THR A 55 -6.55 0.78 5.35
C THR A 55 -8.06 0.59 5.52
N ARG A 56 -8.70 1.51 6.21
CA ARG A 56 -10.14 1.47 6.46
C ARG A 56 -10.77 2.82 6.20
N SER A 57 -11.97 2.80 5.64
CA SER A 57 -12.81 3.98 5.48
C SER A 57 -14.21 3.71 6.00
N ALA A 58 -14.93 4.77 6.37
CA ALA A 58 -16.31 4.67 6.81
C ALA A 58 -17.17 5.61 5.95
N HIS A 59 -18.31 5.11 5.49
CA HIS A 59 -19.21 5.84 4.62
C HIS A 59 -20.64 5.78 5.17
N TRP A 60 -21.32 6.91 5.12
CA TRP A 60 -22.72 7.00 5.43
C TRP A 60 -23.52 7.18 4.14
N LEU A 61 -24.53 6.32 3.96
CA LEU A 61 -25.44 6.36 2.79
C LEU A 61 -26.83 6.74 3.26
N LEU A 62 -27.34 7.86 2.76
CA LEU A 62 -28.68 8.35 3.07
C LEU A 62 -29.76 7.47 2.45
N SER A 63 -29.54 6.97 1.22
CA SER A 63 -30.49 6.15 0.49
C SER A 63 -30.50 4.71 0.99
N ASP A 64 -31.64 4.25 1.49
CA ASP A 64 -31.83 2.87 1.94
C ASP A 64 -31.70 1.85 0.78
N HIS A 65 -32.07 2.24 -0.44
CA HIS A 65 -31.93 1.39 -1.62
C HIS A 65 -30.46 1.06 -1.95
N LEU A 66 -29.55 1.96 -1.65
CA LEU A 66 -28.11 1.75 -1.86
C LEU A 66 -27.42 1.09 -0.66
N ARG A 67 -27.97 1.25 0.53
CA ARG A 67 -27.31 0.79 1.78
C ARG A 67 -27.09 -0.71 1.82
N ASN A 68 -28.07 -1.51 1.45
CA ASN A 68 -27.95 -2.96 1.48
C ASN A 68 -27.01 -3.52 0.41
N PRO A 69 -27.14 -3.15 -0.89
CA PRO A 69 -26.19 -3.58 -1.91
C PRO A 69 -24.73 -3.18 -1.59
N VAL A 70 -24.51 -1.96 -1.08
CA VAL A 70 -23.17 -1.52 -0.69
C VAL A 70 -22.63 -2.30 0.50
N ARG A 71 -23.46 -2.64 1.49
CA ARG A 71 -23.06 -3.47 2.63
C ARG A 71 -22.64 -4.87 2.18
N GLU A 72 -23.37 -5.49 1.29
CA GLU A 72 -23.03 -6.79 0.72
C GLU A 72 -21.72 -6.73 -0.07
N PHE A 73 -21.57 -5.71 -0.92
CA PHE A 73 -20.33 -5.46 -1.64
C PHE A 73 -19.14 -5.33 -0.70
N CYS A 74 -19.24 -4.49 0.34
CA CYS A 74 -18.16 -4.29 1.30
C CYS A 74 -17.81 -5.58 2.06
N SER A 75 -18.80 -6.46 2.32
CA SER A 75 -18.54 -7.73 2.99
C SER A 75 -17.72 -8.67 2.11
N HIS A 76 -18.04 -8.77 0.81
CA HIS A 76 -17.27 -9.56 -0.14
C HIS A 76 -15.88 -8.96 -0.40
N GLU A 77 -15.81 -7.63 -0.57
CA GLU A 77 -14.55 -6.92 -0.78
C GLU A 77 -13.58 -7.14 0.39
N LYS A 78 -14.09 -7.10 1.63
CA LYS A 78 -13.27 -7.33 2.82
C LYS A 78 -12.54 -8.67 2.75
N GLN A 79 -13.24 -9.75 2.42
CA GLN A 79 -12.63 -11.07 2.29
C GLN A 79 -11.59 -11.12 1.18
N ALA A 80 -11.93 -10.58 0.01
CA ALA A 80 -11.02 -10.53 -1.14
C ALA A 80 -9.74 -9.73 -0.82
N VAL A 81 -9.86 -8.61 -0.11
CA VAL A 81 -8.72 -7.80 0.31
C VAL A 81 -7.86 -8.52 1.34
N GLU A 82 -8.45 -9.21 2.30
CA GLU A 82 -7.71 -9.99 3.31
C GLU A 82 -6.91 -11.13 2.64
N GLU A 83 -7.50 -11.86 1.70
CA GLU A 83 -6.81 -12.90 0.93
C GLU A 83 -5.69 -12.32 0.06
N TYR A 84 -5.95 -11.20 -0.60
CA TYR A 84 -4.97 -10.51 -1.44
C TYR A 84 -3.78 -10.01 -0.61
N MET A 85 -4.01 -9.44 0.55
CA MET A 85 -2.94 -9.03 1.47
C MET A 85 -2.04 -10.19 1.86
N GLN A 86 -2.62 -11.34 2.20
CA GLN A 86 -1.84 -12.54 2.53
C GLN A 86 -0.95 -13.01 1.36
N GLN A 87 -1.44 -12.86 0.12
CA GLN A 87 -0.64 -13.18 -1.06
C GLN A 87 0.52 -12.18 -1.26
N LEU A 88 0.26 -10.89 -1.06
CA LEU A 88 1.28 -9.85 -1.18
C LEU A 88 2.36 -9.95 -0.10
N GLU A 89 1.99 -10.28 1.12
CA GLU A 89 2.95 -10.48 2.22
C GLU A 89 3.99 -11.57 1.92
N LYS A 90 3.60 -12.60 1.15
CA LYS A 90 4.53 -13.66 0.72
C LYS A 90 5.55 -13.19 -0.32
N LYS A 91 5.25 -12.08 -1.01
CA LYS A 91 6.11 -11.50 -2.05
C LYS A 91 7.06 -10.43 -1.50
N VAL A 92 6.95 -10.06 -0.23
CA VAL A 92 7.84 -9.06 0.40
C VAL A 92 9.28 -9.61 0.42
N PRO A 93 10.28 -8.84 -0.05
CA PRO A 93 11.64 -9.33 -0.24
C PRO A 93 12.43 -9.49 1.06
N PHE A 94 11.93 -8.96 2.17
CA PHE A 94 12.61 -9.05 3.46
C PHE A 94 12.31 -10.37 4.17
N LYS A 95 13.33 -10.94 4.80
CA LYS A 95 13.13 -12.05 5.75
C LYS A 95 12.24 -11.58 6.88
N ARG A 96 11.22 -12.36 7.22
CA ARG A 96 10.50 -12.18 8.47
C ARG A 96 11.53 -12.36 9.59
N ALA A 97 11.61 -11.41 10.52
CA ALA A 97 12.27 -11.70 11.79
C ALA A 97 11.45 -12.84 12.41
N ASP A 98 12.00 -14.04 12.39
CA ASP A 98 11.46 -15.12 13.20
C ASP A 98 11.41 -14.55 14.62
N ASN A 99 10.24 -14.55 15.23
CA ASN A 99 10.10 -14.33 16.66
C ASN A 99 10.85 -15.48 17.32
N GLU A 100 12.16 -15.34 17.46
CA GLU A 100 12.89 -16.12 18.42
C GLU A 100 12.28 -15.77 19.78
N THR A 101 11.48 -16.71 20.22
CA THR A 101 11.02 -16.81 21.58
C THR A 101 12.25 -16.71 22.47
N LEU A 102 12.49 -15.52 23.02
CA LEU A 102 13.41 -15.37 24.13
C LEU A 102 12.78 -16.14 25.31
N CYS A 103 13.28 -17.31 25.51
CA CYS A 103 13.16 -17.98 26.79
C CYS A 103 13.85 -17.17 27.90
#